data_ec174918a576ba1633ab37386f638f69
#
_entry.id   ec174918a576ba1633ab37386f638f69
#
_cell.length_a   1.000
_cell.length_b   1.000
_cell.length_c   1.000
_cell.angle_alpha   90.00
_cell.angle_beta   90.00
_cell.angle_gamma   90.00
#
_symmetry.space_group_name_H-M   'P 1'
#
loop_
_entity.id
_entity.type
_entity.pdbx_description
1 polymer ?
#
loop_
_entity_poly.entity_id
_entity_poly.type
_entity_poly.pdbx_seq_one_letter_code
_entity_poly.pdbx_strand_id
1 'polypeptide(L)'
;MSSYVTKKTPGNTAWFTHDRFGMFIHWGLYAMPARHEWVKTRERTPEEKYDLYFKYFNPDLYDAKEWARQAKAAGMKYAVFTTKHHEGFCMFDSQYTDFKSTNTKCGRDLVREYVDAVRAEGLRVGLYFSLLDWYHEDYPHYGDKHHPMRDDPAYSNEGRDFGRYVEYLHNQVRELCTNYGKIDILWFDFSYEDQYNVMRGEKWKATELVTMV
;
A
#
# COMPACT_ATOMS: atom_id res chain seq x y z
N MET A 1 -27.59 -13.79 6.07
CA MET A 1 -26.18 -14.25 5.93
C MET A 1 -25.84 -14.23 4.45
N SER A 2 -25.06 -13.25 4.02
CA SER A 2 -24.60 -13.18 2.63
C SER A 2 -23.58 -14.30 2.42
N SER A 3 -23.90 -15.26 1.56
CA SER A 3 -22.94 -16.27 1.14
C SER A 3 -21.88 -15.59 0.28
N TYR A 4 -20.75 -15.22 0.87
CA TYR A 4 -19.57 -14.88 0.08
C TYR A 4 -19.15 -16.13 -0.69
N VAL A 5 -19.58 -16.20 -1.94
CA VAL A 5 -18.96 -17.14 -2.87
C VAL A 5 -17.56 -16.59 -3.14
N THR A 6 -16.58 -17.19 -2.49
CA THR A 6 -15.17 -16.96 -2.86
C THR A 6 -15.03 -17.42 -4.32
N LYS A 7 -15.10 -16.47 -5.27
CA LYS A 7 -14.68 -16.77 -6.63
C LYS A 7 -13.23 -17.28 -6.54
N LYS A 8 -12.97 -18.42 -7.15
CA LYS A 8 -11.58 -18.93 -7.23
C LYS A 8 -10.70 -17.81 -7.77
N THR A 9 -9.64 -17.49 -7.03
CA THR A 9 -8.63 -16.54 -7.49
C THR A 9 -8.10 -17.05 -8.83
N PRO A 10 -8.08 -16.23 -9.88
CA PRO A 10 -7.45 -16.63 -11.13
C PRO A 10 -5.97 -16.91 -10.86
N GLY A 11 -5.45 -18.01 -11.36
CA GLY A 11 -4.05 -18.39 -11.20
C GLY A 11 -3.80 -19.60 -10.28
N ASN A 12 -2.56 -20.04 -10.27
CA ASN A 12 -2.12 -21.17 -9.46
C ASN A 12 -1.67 -20.70 -8.08
N THR A 13 -2.50 -20.92 -7.06
CA THR A 13 -2.21 -20.57 -5.66
C THR A 13 -1.64 -21.74 -4.85
N ALA A 14 -1.45 -22.91 -5.46
CA ALA A 14 -0.96 -24.12 -4.77
C ALA A 14 0.42 -23.91 -4.12
N TRP A 15 1.28 -23.13 -4.77
CA TRP A 15 2.60 -22.80 -4.23
C TRP A 15 2.48 -22.05 -2.89
N PHE A 16 1.53 -21.13 -2.74
CA PHE A 16 1.36 -20.33 -1.52
C PHE A 16 0.96 -21.22 -0.33
N THR A 17 0.05 -22.16 -0.55
CA THR A 17 -0.36 -23.12 0.48
C THR A 17 0.72 -24.17 0.78
N HIS A 18 1.62 -24.44 -0.16
CA HIS A 18 2.79 -25.30 0.03
C HIS A 18 3.91 -24.59 0.79
N ASP A 19 4.29 -23.39 0.35
CA ASP A 19 5.48 -22.66 0.83
C ASP A 19 5.30 -22.10 2.24
N ARG A 20 4.14 -21.53 2.56
CA ARG A 20 3.65 -21.08 3.89
C ARG A 20 4.56 -20.18 4.73
N PHE A 21 5.83 -20.04 4.41
CA PHE A 21 6.79 -19.27 5.17
C PHE A 21 7.39 -18.16 4.33
N GLY A 22 7.10 -16.92 4.74
CA GLY A 22 7.55 -15.71 4.07
C GLY A 22 7.75 -14.57 5.04
N MET A 23 8.32 -13.47 4.56
CA MET A 23 8.55 -12.24 5.31
C MET A 23 7.55 -11.17 4.87
N PHE A 24 6.92 -10.51 5.82
CA PHE A 24 6.15 -9.30 5.56
C PHE A 24 6.92 -8.08 6.10
N ILE A 25 7.29 -7.16 5.21
CA ILE A 25 7.99 -5.92 5.56
C ILE A 25 6.98 -4.78 5.53
N HIS A 26 6.57 -4.32 6.69
CA HIS A 26 5.63 -3.22 6.87
C HIS A 26 6.39 -1.95 7.24
N TRP A 27 6.73 -1.13 6.24
CA TRP A 27 7.62 0.00 6.40
C TRP A 27 7.27 1.14 5.43
N GLY A 28 7.38 2.39 5.90
CA GLY A 28 7.06 3.61 5.16
C GLY A 28 7.35 4.86 5.98
N LEU A 29 6.75 6.01 5.62
CA LEU A 29 6.92 7.27 6.37
C LEU A 29 6.58 7.15 7.85
N TYR A 30 5.57 6.37 8.19
CA TYR A 30 5.14 6.09 9.56
C TYR A 30 6.23 5.45 10.44
N ALA A 31 7.29 4.93 9.85
CA ALA A 31 8.43 4.41 10.62
C ALA A 31 9.31 5.52 11.21
N MET A 32 9.31 6.72 10.63
CA MET A 32 10.12 7.83 11.12
C MET A 32 9.81 8.25 12.56
N PRO A 33 8.54 8.39 12.97
CA PRO A 33 8.21 8.67 14.37
C PRO A 33 8.47 7.50 15.33
N ALA A 34 8.78 6.29 14.83
CA ALA A 34 9.13 5.10 15.59
C ALA A 34 8.09 4.71 16.68
N ARG A 35 6.81 4.95 16.43
CA ARG A 35 5.73 4.64 17.38
C ARG A 35 4.78 3.56 16.86
N HIS A 36 4.20 3.78 15.64
CA HIS A 36 3.15 2.91 15.12
C HIS A 36 2.86 3.22 13.66
N GLU A 37 2.52 2.22 12.83
CA GLU A 37 2.12 2.44 11.43
C GLU A 37 0.83 3.27 11.31
N TRP A 38 0.01 3.26 12.35
CA TRP A 38 -1.21 4.05 12.47
C TRP A 38 -1.02 5.41 13.16
N VAL A 39 0.21 5.87 13.32
CA VAL A 39 0.53 7.10 14.09
C VAL A 39 -0.27 8.31 13.58
N LYS A 40 -0.40 8.49 12.26
CA LYS A 40 -1.14 9.62 11.67
C LYS A 40 -2.59 9.69 12.16
N THR A 41 -3.32 8.58 12.14
CA THR A 41 -4.72 8.54 12.59
C THR A 41 -4.88 8.49 14.10
N ARG A 42 -4.01 7.77 14.82
CA ARG A 42 -4.09 7.66 16.28
C ARG A 42 -3.77 8.97 16.98
N GLU A 43 -2.78 9.68 16.48
CA GLU A 43 -2.40 10.99 17.01
C GLU A 43 -3.13 12.15 16.32
N ARG A 44 -4.01 11.85 15.34
CA ARG A 44 -4.72 12.86 14.55
C ARG A 44 -3.77 13.91 14.00
N THR A 45 -2.64 13.45 13.45
CA THR A 45 -1.58 14.33 12.96
C THR A 45 -2.06 15.07 11.72
N PRO A 46 -2.15 16.41 11.76
CA PRO A 46 -2.53 17.18 10.58
C PRO A 46 -1.47 17.09 9.48
N GLU A 47 -1.91 17.37 8.24
CA GLU A 47 -1.09 17.19 7.04
C GLU A 47 0.23 17.93 7.12
N GLU A 48 0.20 19.21 7.52
CA GLU A 48 1.39 20.08 7.57
C GLU A 48 2.48 19.55 8.53
N LYS A 49 2.07 18.80 9.54
CA LYS A 49 3.02 18.11 10.45
C LYS A 49 3.53 16.81 9.87
N TYR A 50 2.65 16.05 9.20
CA TYR A 50 3.03 14.79 8.60
C TYR A 50 3.96 14.97 7.41
N ASP A 51 3.80 16.06 6.65
CA ASP A 51 4.67 16.45 5.53
C ASP A 51 6.14 16.68 5.94
N LEU A 52 6.40 16.93 7.21
CA LEU A 52 7.78 16.98 7.71
C LEU A 52 8.47 15.62 7.58
N TYR A 53 7.76 14.52 7.74
CA TYR A 53 8.32 13.19 7.50
C TYR A 53 8.69 13.00 6.03
N PHE A 54 7.83 13.40 5.11
CA PHE A 54 8.13 13.39 3.68
C PHE A 54 9.37 14.23 3.34
N LYS A 55 9.42 15.46 3.84
CA LYS A 55 10.54 16.40 3.63
C LYS A 55 11.89 15.86 4.10
N TYR A 56 11.90 15.09 5.19
CA TYR A 56 13.12 14.58 5.79
C TYR A 56 13.35 13.09 5.55
N PHE A 57 12.50 12.42 4.79
CA PHE A 57 12.65 11.01 4.49
C PHE A 57 13.94 10.75 3.71
N ASN A 58 14.86 10.05 4.36
CA ASN A 58 16.14 9.65 3.79
C ASN A 58 16.61 8.34 4.42
N PRO A 59 16.11 7.18 3.95
CA PRO A 59 16.44 5.88 4.51
C PRO A 59 17.81 5.40 4.05
N ASP A 60 18.87 5.96 4.60
CA ASP A 60 20.28 5.68 4.25
C ASP A 60 20.72 4.26 4.63
N LEU A 61 20.07 3.64 5.62
CA LEU A 61 20.31 2.26 6.03
C LEU A 61 19.43 1.23 5.30
N TYR A 62 18.59 1.65 4.34
CA TYR A 62 17.78 0.72 3.57
C TYR A 62 18.64 -0.12 2.63
N ASP A 63 18.67 -1.43 2.89
CA ASP A 63 19.36 -2.43 2.09
C ASP A 63 18.43 -3.60 1.76
N ALA A 64 17.78 -3.52 0.61
CA ALA A 64 16.89 -4.55 0.11
C ALA A 64 17.60 -5.88 -0.16
N LYS A 65 18.88 -5.84 -0.55
CA LYS A 65 19.67 -7.04 -0.83
C LYS A 65 19.94 -7.81 0.46
N GLU A 66 20.29 -7.10 1.52
CA GLU A 66 20.49 -7.72 2.82
C GLU A 66 19.19 -8.33 3.35
N TRP A 67 18.06 -7.65 3.22
CA TRP A 67 16.77 -8.20 3.62
C TRP A 67 16.43 -9.49 2.86
N ALA A 68 16.60 -9.49 1.53
CA ALA A 68 16.33 -10.66 0.69
C ALA A 68 17.26 -11.84 1.04
N ARG A 69 18.54 -11.55 1.27
CA ARG A 69 19.54 -12.56 1.67
C ARG A 69 19.19 -13.19 3.02
N GLN A 70 18.81 -12.39 4.02
CA GLN A 70 18.39 -12.88 5.33
C GLN A 70 17.10 -13.72 5.25
N ALA A 71 16.11 -13.28 4.48
CA ALA A 71 14.89 -14.02 4.26
C ALA A 71 15.20 -15.41 3.62
N LYS A 72 16.08 -15.43 2.61
CA LYS A 72 16.53 -16.67 1.97
C LYS A 72 17.26 -17.58 2.93
N ALA A 73 18.20 -17.05 3.70
CA ALA A 73 18.98 -17.81 4.69
C ALA A 73 18.09 -18.42 5.78
N ALA A 74 17.01 -17.73 6.17
CA ALA A 74 16.01 -18.23 7.11
C ALA A 74 15.07 -19.29 6.51
N GLY A 75 15.20 -19.60 5.21
CA GLY A 75 14.36 -20.60 4.53
C GLY A 75 13.01 -20.07 4.03
N MET A 76 12.79 -18.77 4.06
CA MET A 76 11.58 -18.14 3.51
C MET A 76 11.48 -18.34 2.00
N LYS A 77 10.26 -18.31 1.48
CA LYS A 77 9.94 -18.60 0.07
C LYS A 77 9.43 -17.37 -0.68
N TYR A 78 8.97 -16.39 0.04
CA TYR A 78 8.46 -15.14 -0.51
C TYR A 78 8.67 -14.00 0.49
N ALA A 79 8.61 -12.78 -0.02
CA ALA A 79 8.53 -11.58 0.81
C ALA A 79 7.42 -10.67 0.28
N VAL A 80 6.79 -9.90 1.17
CA VAL A 80 5.78 -8.88 0.84
C VAL A 80 6.24 -7.54 1.37
N PHE A 81 6.20 -6.50 0.55
CA PHE A 81 6.63 -5.16 0.90
C PHE A 81 5.52 -4.14 0.76
N THR A 82 5.42 -3.20 1.69
CA THR A 82 4.47 -2.09 1.67
C THR A 82 4.83 -1.11 0.56
N THR A 83 4.06 -1.09 -0.54
CA THR A 83 4.28 -0.13 -1.63
C THR A 83 3.60 1.20 -1.39
N LYS A 84 2.42 1.19 -0.77
CA LYS A 84 1.67 2.35 -0.29
C LYS A 84 0.85 1.95 0.93
N HIS A 85 0.98 2.68 2.03
CA HIS A 85 0.15 2.51 3.22
C HIS A 85 -0.98 3.56 3.25
N HIS A 86 -1.81 3.58 4.27
CA HIS A 86 -3.03 4.39 4.36
C HIS A 86 -2.79 5.91 4.27
N GLU A 87 -1.61 6.39 4.65
CA GLU A 87 -1.24 7.80 4.56
C GLU A 87 -0.97 8.30 3.14
N GLY A 88 -0.98 7.39 2.15
CA GLY A 88 -0.88 7.74 0.74
C GLY A 88 0.55 7.83 0.17
N PHE A 89 1.58 7.69 1.00
CA PHE A 89 2.96 7.77 0.52
C PHE A 89 3.35 6.54 -0.31
N CYS A 90 3.78 6.78 -1.55
CA CYS A 90 4.24 5.75 -2.46
C CYS A 90 5.73 5.49 -2.29
N MET A 91 6.11 4.25 -1.96
CA MET A 91 7.49 3.79 -1.91
C MET A 91 8.07 3.49 -3.31
N PHE A 92 7.30 3.75 -4.36
CA PHE A 92 7.62 3.52 -5.78
C PHE A 92 7.43 4.79 -6.61
N ASP A 93 7.99 4.81 -7.81
CA ASP A 93 7.93 5.95 -8.73
C ASP A 93 6.60 6.03 -9.48
N SER A 94 5.50 6.28 -8.76
CA SER A 94 4.19 6.48 -9.37
C SER A 94 4.15 7.74 -10.22
N GLN A 95 3.48 7.68 -11.38
CA GLN A 95 3.22 8.83 -12.25
C GLN A 95 1.95 9.59 -11.86
N TYR A 96 1.22 9.08 -10.86
CA TYR A 96 -0.09 9.62 -10.45
C TYR A 96 -0.04 10.46 -9.18
N THR A 97 1.12 10.57 -8.53
CA THR A 97 1.30 11.41 -7.34
C THR A 97 2.73 11.90 -7.21
N ASP A 98 2.89 13.08 -6.62
CA ASP A 98 4.19 13.61 -6.19
C ASP A 98 4.57 13.18 -4.76
N PHE A 99 3.63 12.57 -4.03
CA PHE A 99 3.86 12.06 -2.67
C PHE A 99 4.50 10.66 -2.72
N LYS A 100 5.73 10.61 -3.18
CA LYS A 100 6.47 9.38 -3.48
C LYS A 100 7.96 9.45 -3.09
N SER A 101 8.59 8.30 -2.90
CA SER A 101 9.97 8.18 -2.42
C SER A 101 11.00 8.83 -3.35
N THR A 102 10.77 8.80 -4.66
CA THR A 102 11.65 9.43 -5.65
C THR A 102 11.65 10.97 -5.56
N ASN A 103 10.64 11.58 -4.96
CA ASN A 103 10.56 13.02 -4.72
C ASN A 103 11.06 13.45 -3.34
N THR A 104 11.52 12.51 -2.52
CA THR A 104 12.14 12.80 -1.23
C THR A 104 13.66 13.00 -1.36
N LYS A 105 14.34 13.24 -0.24
CA LYS A 105 15.80 13.36 -0.23
C LYS A 105 16.53 12.10 -0.70
N CYS A 106 15.92 10.94 -0.55
CA CYS A 106 16.52 9.69 -1.01
C CYS A 106 16.54 9.56 -2.54
N GLY A 107 15.58 10.15 -3.25
CA GLY A 107 15.49 10.12 -4.71
C GLY A 107 15.43 8.71 -5.32
N ARG A 108 15.00 7.70 -4.54
CA ARG A 108 15.08 6.28 -4.89
C ARG A 108 13.70 5.67 -5.06
N ASP A 109 13.54 4.78 -6.05
CA ASP A 109 12.41 3.86 -6.13
C ASP A 109 12.70 2.62 -5.25
N LEU A 110 12.20 2.67 -4.02
CA LEU A 110 12.49 1.65 -3.02
C LEU A 110 11.79 0.32 -3.32
N VAL A 111 10.67 0.35 -4.05
CA VAL A 111 10.00 -0.87 -4.52
C VAL A 111 10.81 -1.54 -5.64
N ARG A 112 11.40 -0.77 -6.55
CA ARG A 112 12.29 -1.32 -7.58
C ARG A 112 13.46 -2.08 -6.96
N GLU A 113 14.13 -1.45 -6.01
CA GLU A 113 15.26 -2.08 -5.33
C GLU A 113 14.85 -3.34 -4.57
N TYR A 114 13.70 -3.31 -3.89
CA TYR A 114 13.14 -4.48 -3.21
C TYR A 114 12.84 -5.62 -4.17
N VAL A 115 12.11 -5.34 -5.26
CA VAL A 115 11.72 -6.35 -6.25
C VAL A 115 12.93 -7.02 -6.88
N ASP A 116 13.94 -6.22 -7.26
CA ASP A 116 15.15 -6.72 -7.88
C ASP A 116 15.96 -7.59 -6.90
N ALA A 117 16.06 -7.18 -5.65
CA ALA A 117 16.77 -7.93 -4.61
C ALA A 117 16.10 -9.27 -4.27
N VAL A 118 14.78 -9.27 -4.04
CA VAL A 118 14.01 -10.47 -3.70
C VAL A 118 14.05 -11.47 -4.84
N ARG A 119 13.94 -11.01 -6.07
CA ARG A 119 14.00 -11.82 -7.28
C ARG A 119 15.39 -12.43 -7.51
N ALA A 120 16.45 -11.67 -7.24
CA ALA A 120 17.84 -12.13 -7.34
C ALA A 120 18.12 -13.31 -6.39
N GLU A 121 17.50 -13.34 -5.22
CA GLU A 121 17.60 -14.47 -4.27
C GLU A 121 16.67 -15.65 -4.62
N GLY A 122 15.91 -15.57 -5.70
CA GLY A 122 14.97 -16.60 -6.12
C GLY A 122 13.75 -16.72 -5.20
N LEU A 123 13.43 -15.67 -4.45
CA LEU A 123 12.19 -15.56 -3.66
C LEU A 123 11.06 -15.02 -4.52
N ARG A 124 9.82 -15.35 -4.16
CA ARG A 124 8.64 -14.79 -4.80
C ARG A 124 8.40 -13.38 -4.30
N VAL A 125 7.95 -12.52 -5.20
CA VAL A 125 7.74 -11.09 -4.94
C VAL A 125 6.28 -10.84 -4.59
N GLY A 126 6.07 -10.28 -3.40
CA GLY A 126 4.77 -9.79 -2.94
C GLY A 126 4.78 -8.28 -2.74
N LEU A 127 3.67 -7.65 -3.06
CA LEU A 127 3.44 -6.22 -2.84
C LEU A 127 2.16 -6.02 -2.01
N TYR A 128 2.26 -5.22 -0.96
CA TYR A 128 1.12 -4.73 -0.20
C TYR A 128 0.71 -3.37 -0.74
N PHE A 129 -0.58 -3.14 -0.87
CA PHE A 129 -1.16 -1.87 -1.31
C PHE A 129 -2.42 -1.54 -0.52
N SER A 130 -2.43 -0.38 0.13
CA SER A 130 -3.62 0.12 0.83
C SER A 130 -4.68 0.60 -0.14
N LEU A 131 -5.94 0.19 0.09
CA LEU A 131 -7.10 0.75 -0.60
C LEU A 131 -7.48 2.12 -0.04
N LEU A 132 -7.13 2.41 1.23
CA LEU A 132 -7.30 3.74 1.83
C LEU A 132 -6.17 4.67 1.39
N ASP A 133 -6.47 5.97 1.32
CA ASP A 133 -5.48 7.01 1.04
C ASP A 133 -5.89 8.33 1.71
N TRP A 134 -5.33 8.59 2.88
CA TRP A 134 -5.68 9.79 3.65
C TRP A 134 -5.06 11.08 3.11
N TYR A 135 -4.24 10.99 2.08
CA TYR A 135 -3.58 12.12 1.45
C TYR A 135 -4.30 12.59 0.18
N HIS A 136 -4.93 11.67 -0.56
CA HIS A 136 -5.51 12.00 -1.85
C HIS A 136 -6.69 12.96 -1.73
N GLU A 137 -6.71 14.02 -2.55
CA GLU A 137 -7.73 15.08 -2.49
C GLU A 137 -9.17 14.58 -2.71
N ASP A 138 -9.37 13.51 -3.47
CA ASP A 138 -10.69 12.90 -3.74
C ASP A 138 -11.07 11.78 -2.76
N TYR A 139 -10.16 11.41 -1.83
CA TYR A 139 -10.47 10.44 -0.79
C TYR A 139 -11.28 11.11 0.33
N PRO A 140 -12.41 10.53 0.81
CA PRO A 140 -13.29 11.20 1.75
C PRO A 140 -12.67 11.32 3.15
N HIS A 141 -12.79 12.49 3.77
CA HIS A 141 -12.49 12.66 5.19
C HIS A 141 -13.55 12.03 6.08
N TYR A 142 -14.83 12.24 5.75
CA TYR A 142 -15.96 11.62 6.42
C TYR A 142 -16.35 10.31 5.71
N GLY A 143 -16.78 9.34 6.50
CA GLY A 143 -17.18 8.04 6.00
C GLY A 143 -16.06 7.01 5.97
N ASP A 144 -14.83 7.41 6.30
CA ASP A 144 -13.75 6.51 6.69
C ASP A 144 -13.51 6.66 8.19
N LYS A 145 -13.93 5.69 8.98
CA LYS A 145 -13.76 5.70 10.45
C LYS A 145 -12.29 5.73 10.90
N HIS A 146 -11.36 5.53 9.99
CA HIS A 146 -9.93 5.52 10.24
C HIS A 146 -9.22 6.80 9.78
N HIS A 147 -9.89 7.66 8.99
CA HIS A 147 -9.28 8.90 8.54
C HIS A 147 -8.86 9.77 9.74
N PRO A 148 -7.64 10.35 9.74
CA PRO A 148 -7.17 11.19 10.86
C PRO A 148 -8.14 12.31 11.24
N MET A 149 -8.75 12.95 10.25
CA MET A 149 -9.65 14.10 10.41
C MET A 149 -11.15 13.74 10.32
N ARG A 150 -11.52 12.46 10.52
CA ARG A 150 -12.87 11.92 10.34
C ARG A 150 -13.99 12.62 11.13
N ASP A 151 -13.66 13.24 12.26
CA ASP A 151 -14.61 13.92 13.15
C ASP A 151 -14.39 15.43 13.17
N ASP A 152 -13.48 15.99 12.38
CA ASP A 152 -13.18 17.41 12.34
C ASP A 152 -14.07 18.11 11.32
N PRO A 153 -14.99 19.02 11.74
CA PRO A 153 -15.91 19.69 10.85
C PRO A 153 -15.23 20.66 9.86
N ALA A 154 -13.97 21.00 10.08
CA ALA A 154 -13.20 21.80 9.13
C ALA A 154 -12.83 21.02 7.86
N TYR A 155 -12.92 19.68 7.91
CA TYR A 155 -12.60 18.81 6.78
C TYR A 155 -13.89 18.26 6.14
N SER A 156 -14.37 18.94 5.12
CA SER A 156 -15.56 18.55 4.36
C SER A 156 -15.23 17.54 3.25
N ASN A 157 -16.25 16.76 2.84
CA ASN A 157 -16.18 15.95 1.61
C ASN A 157 -16.65 16.72 0.36
N GLU A 158 -16.98 17.98 0.50
CA GLU A 158 -17.44 18.83 -0.61
C GLU A 158 -16.34 18.92 -1.69
N GLY A 159 -16.74 18.72 -2.94
CA GLY A 159 -15.82 18.74 -4.09
C GLY A 159 -15.01 17.47 -4.30
N ARG A 160 -15.03 16.50 -3.36
CA ARG A 160 -14.32 15.22 -3.49
C ARG A 160 -15.11 14.24 -4.34
N ASP A 161 -14.43 13.57 -5.25
CA ASP A 161 -15.02 12.56 -6.13
C ASP A 161 -14.35 11.19 -5.92
N PHE A 162 -15.03 10.33 -5.19
CA PHE A 162 -14.53 8.99 -4.92
C PHE A 162 -14.32 8.14 -6.19
N GLY A 163 -15.02 8.46 -7.27
CA GLY A 163 -14.80 7.81 -8.58
C GLY A 163 -13.43 8.12 -9.16
N ARG A 164 -12.99 9.39 -9.10
CA ARG A 164 -11.62 9.79 -9.50
C ARG A 164 -10.57 9.14 -8.61
N TYR A 165 -10.82 9.05 -7.31
CA TYR A 165 -9.93 8.33 -6.40
C TYR A 165 -9.78 6.85 -6.80
N VAL A 166 -10.88 6.16 -7.11
CA VAL A 166 -10.84 4.75 -7.55
C VAL A 166 -10.05 4.59 -8.85
N GLU A 167 -10.20 5.52 -9.80
CA GLU A 167 -9.41 5.53 -11.03
C GLU A 167 -7.90 5.70 -10.75
N TYR A 168 -7.54 6.65 -9.90
CA TYR A 168 -6.17 6.85 -9.42
C TYR A 168 -5.60 5.57 -8.80
N LEU A 169 -6.35 4.94 -7.88
CA LEU A 169 -5.97 3.69 -7.24
C LEU A 169 -5.69 2.58 -8.27
N HIS A 170 -6.61 2.37 -9.23
CA HIS A 170 -6.46 1.36 -10.27
C HIS A 170 -5.25 1.63 -11.16
N ASN A 171 -4.97 2.89 -11.47
CA ASN A 171 -3.81 3.27 -12.26
C ASN A 171 -2.50 2.96 -11.53
N GLN A 172 -2.40 3.25 -10.24
CA GLN A 172 -1.23 2.89 -9.43
C GLN A 172 -1.02 1.38 -9.34
N VAL A 173 -2.09 0.60 -9.18
CA VAL A 173 -1.98 -0.86 -9.18
C VAL A 173 -1.52 -1.37 -10.54
N ARG A 174 -2.00 -0.77 -11.64
CA ARG A 174 -1.53 -1.11 -12.99
C ARG A 174 -0.03 -0.84 -13.14
N GLU A 175 0.49 0.29 -12.63
CA GLU A 175 1.93 0.58 -12.63
C GLU A 175 2.72 -0.54 -11.91
N LEU A 176 2.26 -0.94 -10.72
CA LEU A 176 2.93 -2.00 -9.96
C LEU A 176 2.93 -3.34 -10.71
N CYS A 177 1.87 -3.66 -11.43
CA CYS A 177 1.75 -4.91 -12.20
C CYS A 177 2.51 -4.89 -13.53
N THR A 178 2.76 -3.71 -14.12
CA THR A 178 3.38 -3.60 -15.45
C THR A 178 4.84 -3.19 -15.41
N ASN A 179 5.23 -2.33 -14.45
CA ASN A 179 6.56 -1.74 -14.44
C ASN A 179 7.60 -2.55 -13.67
N TYR A 180 7.18 -3.45 -12.78
CA TYR A 180 8.05 -4.17 -11.85
C TYR A 180 8.26 -5.66 -12.21
N GLY A 181 7.82 -6.08 -13.41
CA GLY A 181 7.88 -7.46 -13.86
C GLY A 181 6.87 -8.35 -13.11
N LYS A 182 7.13 -9.66 -13.04
CA LYS A 182 6.19 -10.59 -12.41
C LYS A 182 6.06 -10.33 -10.92
N ILE A 183 4.83 -10.14 -10.47
CA ILE A 183 4.44 -10.07 -9.06
C ILE A 183 3.67 -11.36 -8.71
N ASP A 184 4.07 -12.03 -7.64
CA ASP A 184 3.50 -13.32 -7.23
C ASP A 184 2.37 -13.17 -6.21
N ILE A 185 2.38 -12.08 -5.41
CA ILE A 185 1.35 -11.73 -4.42
C ILE A 185 1.03 -10.25 -4.55
N LEU A 186 -0.26 -9.93 -4.65
CA LEU A 186 -0.76 -8.57 -4.46
C LEU A 186 -1.71 -8.58 -3.27
N TRP A 187 -1.31 -7.90 -2.20
CA TRP A 187 -2.07 -7.82 -0.96
C TRP A 187 -2.80 -6.48 -0.89
N PHE A 188 -4.11 -6.48 -1.13
CA PHE A 188 -4.96 -5.32 -0.91
C PHE A 188 -5.42 -5.26 0.54
N ASP A 189 -5.22 -4.13 1.18
CA ASP A 189 -5.60 -3.94 2.57
C ASP A 189 -6.76 -2.95 2.71
N PHE A 190 -7.60 -3.19 3.71
CA PHE A 190 -8.74 -2.39 4.10
C PHE A 190 -9.92 -2.36 3.11
N SER A 191 -10.54 -3.53 2.96
CA SER A 191 -11.90 -3.63 2.45
C SER A 191 -12.83 -4.00 3.62
N TYR A 192 -13.67 -3.07 4.09
CA TYR A 192 -14.49 -3.25 5.29
C TYR A 192 -15.86 -2.60 5.18
N GLU A 193 -16.74 -2.99 6.07
CA GLU A 193 -18.05 -2.32 6.29
C GLU A 193 -18.00 -1.51 7.59
N ASP A 194 -18.64 -0.35 7.58
CA ASP A 194 -18.97 0.39 8.78
C ASP A 194 -20.38 0.97 8.70
N GLN A 195 -20.86 1.56 9.81
CA GLN A 195 -22.21 2.09 9.91
C GLN A 195 -22.45 3.34 9.06
N TYR A 196 -21.42 4.01 8.60
CA TYR A 196 -21.50 5.27 7.86
C TYR A 196 -21.18 5.09 6.38
N ASN A 197 -20.31 4.14 6.07
CA ASN A 197 -19.82 3.93 4.72
C ASN A 197 -19.37 2.49 4.51
N VAL A 198 -19.79 1.93 3.41
CA VAL A 198 -19.43 0.57 3.03
C VAL A 198 -18.18 0.62 2.16
N MET A 199 -17.01 0.45 2.76
CA MET A 199 -15.70 0.44 2.09
C MET A 199 -15.33 -0.99 1.68
N ARG A 200 -16.11 -1.60 0.79
CA ARG A 200 -15.86 -2.97 0.31
C ARG A 200 -16.03 -3.11 -1.20
N GLY A 201 -15.69 -4.27 -1.69
CA GLY A 201 -15.71 -4.78 -3.06
C GLY A 201 -16.21 -3.86 -4.16
N GLU A 202 -17.49 -3.62 -4.20
CA GLU A 202 -18.14 -2.82 -5.25
C GLU A 202 -17.69 -1.35 -5.24
N LYS A 203 -17.46 -0.78 -4.07
CA LYS A 203 -17.00 0.60 -3.94
C LYS A 203 -15.59 0.79 -4.53
N TRP A 204 -14.75 -0.21 -4.41
CA TRP A 204 -13.41 -0.24 -5.00
C TRP A 204 -13.40 -0.68 -6.47
N LYS A 205 -14.57 -1.02 -7.05
CA LYS A 205 -14.65 -1.74 -8.32
C LYS A 205 -13.73 -2.98 -8.32
N ALA A 206 -13.83 -3.76 -7.24
CA ALA A 206 -12.89 -4.84 -6.96
C ALA A 206 -12.85 -5.92 -8.04
N THR A 207 -13.98 -6.20 -8.71
CA THR A 207 -14.01 -7.14 -9.83
C THR A 207 -13.14 -6.68 -10.99
N GLU A 208 -13.19 -5.38 -11.32
CA GLU A 208 -12.36 -4.79 -12.37
C GLU A 208 -10.89 -4.78 -11.95
N LEU A 209 -10.61 -4.41 -10.69
CA LEU A 209 -9.28 -4.40 -10.11
C LEU A 209 -8.63 -5.79 -10.15
N VAL A 210 -9.32 -6.83 -9.70
CA VAL A 210 -8.82 -8.22 -9.69
C VAL A 210 -8.68 -8.78 -11.10
N THR A 211 -9.49 -8.32 -12.06
CA THR A 211 -9.38 -8.76 -13.46
C THR A 211 -8.17 -8.15 -14.16
N MET A 212 -7.73 -6.96 -13.70
CA MET A 212 -6.58 -6.25 -14.26
C MET A 212 -5.25 -6.87 -13.82
N VAL A 213 -5.19 -7.48 -12.64
CA VAL A 213 -3.98 -8.07 -12.05
C VAL A 213 -3.93 -9.59 -12.25
#